data_192dd74155379ae684a3a2299b3d7a61
#
_entry.id   192dd74155379ae684a3a2299b3d7a61
#
_cell.length_a   1.000
_cell.length_b   1.000
_cell.length_c   1.000
_cell.angle_alpha   90.00
_cell.angle_beta   90.00
_cell.angle_gamma   90.00
#
_symmetry.space_group_name_H-M   'P 1'
#
loop_
_entity.id
_entity.type
_entity.pdbx_description
1 polymer ?
#
loop_
_entity_poly.entity_id
_entity_poly.type
_entity_poly.pdbx_seq_one_letter_code
_entity_poly.pdbx_strand_id
1 'polypeptide(L)'
;MTNKDMTLIQHLVELRDILLRSVIAILVIFVGLFPFANEVYAFIAAPIIGVLPTGSNIIAIGVISPFLTPLKMALIIAVYLAMPYLLYQIWSFIAPALYKHEKRMIMPLVISSTLLFYAGLLFSFYIVFPVIFGFLSSIGPSVVDFTPDIQYYLDFVLKVSFAFGVAFEVPIATILIIMFNMTTIEKLKKNRPYVVIGAFILGMLLTPPDIISQTLIAIPMWLLFEAGLIFAPMFKRQESKEPTDDNTPDDSSDAKKSEDDDDDEDWDDELEKIEAEFKKLD
;
A
#
# COMPACT_ATOMS: atom_id res chain seq x y z
N MET A 1 -5.02 33.23 -15.67
CA MET A 1 -6.22 32.45 -15.29
C MET A 1 -5.87 31.67 -14.05
N THR A 2 -6.39 32.12 -12.93
CA THR A 2 -6.15 31.63 -11.57
C THR A 2 -6.59 30.17 -11.46
N ASN A 3 -5.64 29.28 -11.15
CA ASN A 3 -5.88 27.89 -10.77
C ASN A 3 -6.65 27.89 -9.44
N LYS A 4 -7.96 27.82 -9.55
CA LYS A 4 -8.86 27.75 -8.41
C LYS A 4 -8.67 26.38 -7.79
N ASP A 5 -8.34 26.36 -6.53
CA ASP A 5 -8.30 25.15 -5.71
C ASP A 5 -9.57 24.33 -5.99
N MET A 6 -9.40 23.05 -6.36
CA MET A 6 -10.55 22.16 -6.52
C MET A 6 -11.32 22.17 -5.22
N THR A 7 -12.58 22.58 -5.27
CA THR A 7 -13.42 22.61 -4.06
C THR A 7 -13.57 21.17 -3.56
N LEU A 8 -13.67 20.98 -2.23
CA LEU A 8 -13.91 19.65 -1.64
C LEU A 8 -15.04 18.88 -2.32
N ILE A 9 -16.07 19.62 -2.80
CA ILE A 9 -17.20 19.04 -3.54
C ILE A 9 -16.76 18.44 -4.88
N GLN A 10 -15.88 19.13 -5.62
CA GLN A 10 -15.36 18.62 -6.90
C GLN A 10 -14.55 17.35 -6.70
N HIS A 11 -13.73 17.29 -5.64
CA HIS A 11 -12.95 16.12 -5.29
C HIS A 11 -13.83 14.91 -4.91
N LEU A 12 -14.93 15.15 -4.18
CA LEU A 12 -15.92 14.12 -3.86
C LEU A 12 -16.67 13.60 -5.09
N VAL A 13 -17.00 14.48 -6.04
CA VAL A 13 -17.63 14.08 -7.31
C VAL A 13 -16.68 13.22 -8.15
N GLU A 14 -15.41 13.59 -8.23
CA GLU A 14 -14.38 12.81 -8.93
C GLU A 14 -14.21 11.43 -8.29
N LEU A 15 -14.14 11.34 -6.95
CA LEU A 15 -14.07 10.07 -6.21
C LEU A 15 -15.29 9.18 -6.52
N ARG A 16 -16.51 9.75 -6.55
CA ARG A 16 -17.72 9.00 -6.91
C ARG A 16 -17.62 8.41 -8.31
N ASP A 17 -17.16 9.21 -9.29
CA ASP A 17 -17.09 8.79 -10.69
C ASP A 17 -16.00 7.70 -10.89
N ILE A 18 -14.89 7.79 -10.18
CA ILE A 18 -13.86 6.74 -10.13
C ILE A 18 -14.43 5.45 -9.58
N LEU A 19 -15.16 5.54 -8.46
CA LEU A 19 -15.76 4.37 -7.80
C LEU A 19 -16.79 3.69 -8.68
N LEU A 20 -17.67 4.47 -9.34
CA LEU A 20 -18.64 3.94 -10.28
C LEU A 20 -18.00 3.22 -11.47
N ARG A 21 -16.96 3.83 -12.09
CA ARG A 21 -16.23 3.21 -13.21
C ARG A 21 -15.51 1.94 -12.77
N SER A 22 -14.93 1.93 -11.55
CA SER A 22 -14.28 0.75 -10.98
C SER A 22 -15.27 -0.39 -10.77
N VAL A 23 -16.42 -0.12 -10.18
CA VAL A 23 -17.49 -1.12 -9.99
C VAL A 23 -17.99 -1.67 -11.31
N ILE A 24 -18.23 -0.82 -12.31
CA ILE A 24 -18.65 -1.26 -13.64
C ILE A 24 -17.60 -2.17 -14.28
N ALA A 25 -16.30 -1.81 -14.21
CA ALA A 25 -15.23 -2.64 -14.74
C ALA A 25 -15.18 -4.02 -14.08
N ILE A 26 -15.30 -4.08 -12.74
CA ILE A 26 -15.37 -5.34 -12.00
C ILE A 26 -16.57 -6.18 -12.44
N LEU A 27 -17.76 -5.57 -12.55
CA LEU A 27 -18.96 -6.29 -12.96
C LEU A 27 -18.87 -6.85 -14.38
N VAL A 28 -18.30 -6.10 -15.32
CA VAL A 28 -18.08 -6.59 -16.70
C VAL A 28 -17.17 -7.81 -16.72
N ILE A 29 -16.05 -7.75 -15.97
CA ILE A 29 -15.13 -8.88 -15.87
C ILE A 29 -15.79 -10.08 -15.15
N PHE A 30 -16.55 -9.82 -14.09
CA PHE A 30 -17.27 -10.84 -13.35
C PHE A 30 -18.28 -11.59 -14.24
N VAL A 31 -19.08 -10.88 -15.03
CA VAL A 31 -20.03 -11.50 -15.96
C VAL A 31 -19.31 -12.36 -17.01
N GLY A 32 -18.15 -11.90 -17.50
CA GLY A 32 -17.32 -12.70 -18.41
C GLY A 32 -16.69 -13.93 -17.77
N LEU A 33 -16.36 -13.87 -16.46
CA LEU A 33 -15.72 -14.95 -15.72
C LEU A 33 -16.73 -15.97 -15.16
N PHE A 34 -17.98 -15.58 -15.00
CA PHE A 34 -19.04 -16.38 -14.40
C PHE A 34 -19.18 -17.79 -15.02
N PRO A 35 -19.18 -17.98 -16.35
CA PRO A 35 -19.25 -19.32 -16.97
C PRO A 35 -18.09 -20.24 -16.59
N PHE A 36 -16.95 -19.68 -16.21
CA PHE A 36 -15.69 -20.38 -15.89
C PHE A 36 -15.45 -20.50 -14.38
N ALA A 37 -16.45 -20.22 -13.53
CA ALA A 37 -16.28 -20.18 -12.09
C ALA A 37 -15.77 -21.51 -11.51
N ASN A 38 -16.18 -22.66 -12.04
CA ASN A 38 -15.75 -23.97 -11.58
C ASN A 38 -14.30 -24.30 -11.96
N GLU A 39 -13.86 -23.92 -13.17
CA GLU A 39 -12.49 -24.11 -13.63
C GLU A 39 -11.52 -23.24 -12.84
N VAL A 40 -11.91 -22.00 -12.60
CA VAL A 40 -11.13 -21.08 -11.77
C VAL A 40 -11.05 -21.59 -10.32
N TYR A 41 -12.15 -22.17 -9.79
CA TYR A 41 -12.12 -22.81 -8.48
C TYR A 41 -11.11 -23.96 -8.44
N ALA A 42 -11.14 -24.88 -9.41
CA ALA A 42 -10.22 -26.00 -9.48
C ALA A 42 -8.75 -25.56 -9.50
N PHE A 43 -8.44 -24.48 -10.23
CA PHE A 43 -7.11 -23.89 -10.25
C PHE A 43 -6.68 -23.34 -8.88
N ILE A 44 -7.55 -22.58 -8.21
CA ILE A 44 -7.27 -22.00 -6.88
C ILE A 44 -7.18 -23.07 -5.79
N ALA A 45 -7.89 -24.17 -5.93
CA ALA A 45 -7.84 -25.29 -4.99
C ALA A 45 -6.58 -26.17 -5.14
N ALA A 46 -5.85 -26.05 -6.25
CA ALA A 46 -4.69 -26.91 -6.51
C ALA A 46 -3.62 -26.94 -5.39
N PRO A 47 -3.24 -25.83 -4.72
CA PRO A 47 -2.23 -25.86 -3.67
C PRO A 47 -2.62 -26.71 -2.46
N ILE A 48 -3.89 -26.72 -2.06
CA ILE A 48 -4.32 -27.55 -0.93
C ILE A 48 -4.48 -29.00 -1.35
N ILE A 49 -5.02 -29.25 -2.55
CA ILE A 49 -5.20 -30.62 -3.06
C ILE A 49 -3.85 -31.34 -3.12
N GLY A 50 -2.77 -30.63 -3.45
CA GLY A 50 -1.40 -31.17 -3.53
C GLY A 50 -0.78 -31.57 -2.18
N VAL A 51 -1.30 -31.07 -1.05
CA VAL A 51 -0.81 -31.39 0.30
C VAL A 51 -1.81 -32.23 1.14
N LEU A 52 -3.01 -32.51 0.61
CA LEU A 52 -3.95 -33.37 1.27
C LEU A 52 -3.44 -34.82 1.34
N PRO A 53 -3.64 -35.54 2.48
CA PRO A 53 -3.39 -36.97 2.57
C PRO A 53 -4.15 -37.75 1.48
N THR A 54 -3.58 -38.86 1.03
CA THR A 54 -4.22 -39.75 0.05
C THR A 54 -5.58 -40.23 0.54
N GLY A 55 -6.65 -39.92 -0.22
CA GLY A 55 -8.03 -40.25 0.15
C GLY A 55 -8.81 -39.13 0.84
N SER A 56 -8.19 -38.04 1.23
CA SER A 56 -8.86 -36.84 1.75
C SER A 56 -9.35 -35.96 0.61
N ASN A 57 -10.56 -35.38 0.80
CA ASN A 57 -11.17 -34.45 -0.14
C ASN A 57 -11.58 -33.16 0.56
N ILE A 58 -11.74 -32.09 -0.21
CA ILE A 58 -12.42 -30.89 0.26
C ILE A 58 -13.90 -31.18 0.42
N ILE A 59 -14.49 -30.84 1.56
CA ILE A 59 -15.89 -31.05 1.85
C ILE A 59 -16.70 -29.77 1.79
N ALA A 60 -17.98 -29.86 1.56
CA ALA A 60 -18.93 -28.76 1.65
C ALA A 60 -19.88 -29.02 2.81
N ILE A 61 -19.75 -28.25 3.89
CA ILE A 61 -20.63 -28.40 5.07
C ILE A 61 -21.98 -27.70 4.83
N GLY A 62 -21.96 -26.53 4.21
CA GLY A 62 -23.17 -25.78 3.91
C GLY A 62 -23.87 -26.29 2.65
N VAL A 63 -25.21 -26.41 2.70
CA VAL A 63 -26.03 -26.88 1.57
C VAL A 63 -25.86 -26.03 0.32
N ILE A 64 -25.72 -24.73 0.48
CA ILE A 64 -25.62 -23.75 -0.63
C ILE A 64 -24.14 -23.45 -0.97
N SER A 65 -23.20 -23.83 -0.12
CA SER A 65 -21.77 -23.54 -0.28
C SER A 65 -21.21 -23.98 -1.64
N PRO A 66 -21.52 -25.18 -2.19
CA PRO A 66 -20.98 -25.58 -3.48
C PRO A 66 -21.36 -24.67 -4.65
N PHE A 67 -22.49 -23.95 -4.52
CA PHE A 67 -22.95 -23.00 -5.53
C PHE A 67 -22.40 -21.58 -5.26
N LEU A 68 -22.52 -21.08 -4.02
CA LEU A 68 -22.14 -19.71 -3.69
C LEU A 68 -20.64 -19.50 -3.66
N THR A 69 -19.86 -20.52 -3.31
CA THR A 69 -18.42 -20.39 -3.15
C THR A 69 -17.69 -20.13 -4.47
N PRO A 70 -17.94 -20.86 -5.57
CA PRO A 70 -17.38 -20.52 -6.88
C PRO A 70 -17.83 -19.15 -7.38
N LEU A 71 -19.08 -18.76 -7.11
CA LEU A 71 -19.61 -17.46 -7.49
C LEU A 71 -18.89 -16.31 -6.76
N LYS A 72 -18.73 -16.41 -5.43
CA LYS A 72 -17.99 -15.43 -4.62
C LYS A 72 -16.54 -15.34 -5.08
N MET A 73 -15.93 -16.46 -5.39
CA MET A 73 -14.58 -16.52 -5.91
C MET A 73 -14.46 -15.81 -7.25
N ALA A 74 -15.36 -16.07 -8.20
CA ALA A 74 -15.37 -15.42 -9.50
C ALA A 74 -15.47 -13.90 -9.35
N LEU A 75 -16.25 -13.39 -8.38
CA LEU A 75 -16.33 -11.96 -8.10
C LEU A 75 -15.00 -11.41 -7.58
N ILE A 76 -14.32 -12.08 -6.67
CA ILE A 76 -13.04 -11.61 -6.11
C ILE A 76 -11.92 -11.69 -7.15
N ILE A 77 -11.90 -12.76 -7.97
CA ILE A 77 -10.96 -12.87 -9.09
C ILE A 77 -11.23 -11.77 -10.13
N ALA A 78 -12.48 -11.39 -10.36
CA ALA A 78 -12.81 -10.25 -11.21
C ALA A 78 -12.19 -8.94 -10.67
N VAL A 79 -12.17 -8.74 -9.34
CA VAL A 79 -11.45 -7.62 -8.70
C VAL A 79 -9.95 -7.72 -8.98
N TYR A 80 -9.33 -8.90 -8.84
CA TYR A 80 -7.90 -9.08 -9.11
C TYR A 80 -7.56 -8.81 -10.57
N LEU A 81 -8.37 -9.27 -11.51
CA LEU A 81 -8.18 -8.98 -12.93
C LEU A 81 -8.44 -7.52 -13.29
N ALA A 82 -9.31 -6.82 -12.54
CA ALA A 82 -9.53 -5.39 -12.69
C ALA A 82 -8.40 -4.53 -12.10
N MET A 83 -7.46 -5.10 -11.33
CA MET A 83 -6.43 -4.34 -10.58
C MET A 83 -5.62 -3.38 -11.44
N PRO A 84 -5.18 -3.69 -12.66
CA PRO A 84 -4.47 -2.71 -13.50
C PRO A 84 -5.30 -1.44 -13.73
N TYR A 85 -6.59 -1.60 -13.96
CA TYR A 85 -7.51 -0.48 -14.14
C TYR A 85 -7.79 0.25 -12.82
N LEU A 86 -7.96 -0.48 -11.71
CA LEU A 86 -8.16 0.10 -10.39
C LEU A 86 -6.94 0.91 -9.94
N LEU A 87 -5.73 0.36 -10.12
CA LEU A 87 -4.48 1.06 -9.83
C LEU A 87 -4.32 2.31 -10.71
N TYR A 88 -4.65 2.21 -12.00
CA TYR A 88 -4.67 3.38 -12.87
C TYR A 88 -5.61 4.48 -12.34
N GLN A 89 -6.81 4.13 -11.90
CA GLN A 89 -7.78 5.07 -11.33
C GLN A 89 -7.26 5.71 -10.03
N ILE A 90 -6.69 4.88 -9.13
CA ILE A 90 -6.12 5.36 -7.86
C ILE A 90 -4.95 6.31 -8.12
N TRP A 91 -3.99 5.92 -8.95
CA TRP A 91 -2.82 6.75 -9.25
C TRP A 91 -3.18 8.00 -10.05
N SER A 92 -4.15 7.93 -10.95
CA SER A 92 -4.67 9.08 -11.68
C SER A 92 -5.36 10.10 -10.77
N PHE A 93 -5.96 9.65 -9.67
CA PHE A 93 -6.59 10.50 -8.66
C PHE A 93 -5.56 11.17 -7.72
N ILE A 94 -4.53 10.42 -7.34
CA ILE A 94 -3.51 10.90 -6.39
C ILE A 94 -2.49 11.82 -7.09
N ALA A 95 -2.08 11.49 -8.31
CA ALA A 95 -1.01 12.19 -9.02
C ALA A 95 -1.27 13.69 -9.27
N PRO A 96 -2.47 14.17 -9.69
CA PRO A 96 -2.73 15.59 -9.89
C PRO A 96 -2.64 16.44 -8.63
N ALA A 97 -2.94 15.83 -7.47
CA ALA A 97 -2.86 16.50 -6.17
C ALA A 97 -1.40 16.76 -5.75
N LEU A 98 -0.45 15.95 -6.23
CA LEU A 98 0.95 15.99 -5.82
C LEU A 98 1.89 16.67 -6.85
N TYR A 99 1.62 16.53 -8.16
CA TYR A 99 2.49 17.10 -9.21
C TYR A 99 1.69 17.78 -10.32
N LYS A 100 1.76 19.11 -10.37
CA LYS A 100 1.12 19.91 -11.43
C LYS A 100 1.80 19.76 -12.81
N HIS A 101 2.99 19.14 -12.93
CA HIS A 101 3.80 19.13 -14.15
C HIS A 101 4.20 17.76 -14.73
N GLU A 102 3.94 16.63 -14.06
CA GLU A 102 4.48 15.33 -14.51
C GLU A 102 3.43 14.21 -14.66
N LYS A 103 2.42 14.41 -15.48
CA LYS A 103 1.49 13.33 -15.92
C LYS A 103 2.21 12.12 -16.53
N ARG A 104 3.46 12.30 -16.98
CA ARG A 104 4.28 11.25 -17.60
C ARG A 104 4.72 10.17 -16.61
N MET A 105 4.70 10.44 -15.30
CA MET A 105 5.09 9.47 -14.26
C MET A 105 3.96 8.50 -13.88
N ILE A 106 2.70 8.79 -14.21
CA ILE A 106 1.55 7.93 -13.86
C ILE A 106 1.69 6.55 -14.51
N MET A 107 2.06 6.48 -15.79
CA MET A 107 2.08 5.22 -16.52
C MET A 107 3.17 4.24 -16.01
N PRO A 108 4.43 4.64 -15.81
CA PRO A 108 5.42 3.78 -15.18
C PRO A 108 5.00 3.31 -13.78
N LEU A 109 4.35 4.19 -13.00
CA LEU A 109 3.86 3.88 -11.67
C LEU A 109 2.77 2.81 -11.72
N VAL A 110 1.78 2.96 -12.59
CA VAL A 110 0.71 1.97 -12.78
C VAL A 110 1.27 0.62 -13.24
N ILE A 111 2.22 0.62 -14.16
CA ILE A 111 2.84 -0.62 -14.65
C ILE A 111 3.59 -1.32 -13.52
N SER A 112 4.43 -0.59 -12.77
CA SER A 112 5.18 -1.17 -11.64
C SER A 112 4.26 -1.68 -10.54
N SER A 113 3.23 -0.92 -10.14
CA SER A 113 2.20 -1.34 -9.19
C SER A 113 1.47 -2.59 -9.68
N THR A 114 1.02 -2.62 -10.93
CA THR A 114 0.34 -3.80 -11.49
C THR A 114 1.23 -5.04 -11.46
N LEU A 115 2.51 -4.91 -11.84
CA LEU A 115 3.47 -6.01 -11.79
C LEU A 115 3.72 -6.50 -10.37
N LEU A 116 3.90 -5.57 -9.40
CA LEU A 116 4.10 -5.93 -8.01
C LEU A 116 2.85 -6.58 -7.41
N PHE A 117 1.66 -6.07 -7.68
CA PHE A 117 0.42 -6.69 -7.22
C PHE A 117 0.31 -8.15 -7.68
N TYR A 118 0.50 -8.41 -8.98
CA TYR A 118 0.45 -9.78 -9.49
C TYR A 118 1.61 -10.64 -8.97
N ALA A 119 2.81 -10.07 -8.78
CA ALA A 119 3.90 -10.78 -8.11
C ALA A 119 3.51 -11.18 -6.68
N GLY A 120 2.78 -10.33 -5.94
CA GLY A 120 2.23 -10.65 -4.63
C GLY A 120 1.21 -11.80 -4.65
N LEU A 121 0.32 -11.83 -5.65
CA LEU A 121 -0.60 -12.95 -5.86
C LEU A 121 0.14 -14.26 -6.15
N LEU A 122 1.13 -14.23 -7.05
CA LEU A 122 1.96 -15.38 -7.38
C LEU A 122 2.78 -15.87 -6.18
N PHE A 123 3.35 -14.92 -5.42
CA PHE A 123 4.08 -15.24 -4.20
C PHE A 123 3.19 -15.95 -3.17
N SER A 124 1.96 -15.46 -2.95
CA SER A 124 1.02 -16.11 -2.04
C SER A 124 0.68 -17.52 -2.53
N PHE A 125 0.44 -17.69 -3.83
CA PHE A 125 0.01 -18.96 -4.41
C PHE A 125 1.10 -20.03 -4.41
N TYR A 126 2.33 -19.69 -4.84
CA TYR A 126 3.41 -20.65 -5.02
C TYR A 126 4.30 -20.83 -3.79
N ILE A 127 4.36 -19.86 -2.88
CA ILE A 127 5.26 -19.89 -1.73
C ILE A 127 4.46 -19.98 -0.43
N VAL A 128 3.53 -19.05 -0.19
CA VAL A 128 2.87 -18.94 1.11
C VAL A 128 1.90 -20.11 1.36
N PHE A 129 1.03 -20.43 0.40
CA PHE A 129 0.04 -21.50 0.59
C PHE A 129 0.63 -22.88 0.74
N PRO A 130 1.60 -23.35 -0.08
CA PRO A 130 2.22 -24.65 0.14
C PRO A 130 2.86 -24.79 1.52
N VAL A 131 3.51 -23.71 2.02
CA VAL A 131 4.15 -23.72 3.33
C VAL A 131 3.10 -23.75 4.45
N ILE A 132 2.07 -22.87 4.38
CA ILE A 132 1.00 -22.84 5.41
C ILE A 132 0.23 -24.16 5.43
N PHE A 133 -0.22 -24.67 4.28
CA PHE A 133 -1.01 -25.89 4.24
C PHE A 133 -0.18 -27.13 4.57
N GLY A 134 1.08 -27.18 4.16
CA GLY A 134 2.02 -28.21 4.58
C GLY A 134 2.21 -28.24 6.10
N PHE A 135 2.34 -27.05 6.73
CA PHE A 135 2.40 -26.93 8.17
C PHE A 135 1.10 -27.37 8.85
N LEU A 136 -0.05 -26.83 8.43
CA LEU A 136 -1.35 -27.18 9.02
C LEU A 136 -1.67 -28.66 8.90
N SER A 137 -1.34 -29.29 7.77
CA SER A 137 -1.55 -30.74 7.60
C SER A 137 -0.65 -31.60 8.47
N SER A 138 0.51 -31.08 8.92
CA SER A 138 1.48 -31.82 9.75
C SER A 138 1.21 -31.75 11.26
N ILE A 139 0.43 -30.76 11.74
CA ILE A 139 0.20 -30.53 13.18
C ILE A 139 -1.01 -31.31 13.71
N GLY A 140 -1.93 -31.74 12.83
CA GLY A 140 -3.11 -32.46 13.26
C GLY A 140 -2.78 -33.75 14.02
N PRO A 141 -3.55 -34.10 15.10
CA PRO A 141 -3.40 -35.40 15.72
C PRO A 141 -3.65 -36.51 14.67
N SER A 142 -2.87 -37.59 14.72
CA SER A 142 -2.94 -38.70 13.76
C SER A 142 -4.31 -39.45 13.70
N VAL A 143 -5.19 -39.17 14.65
CA VAL A 143 -6.56 -39.69 14.71
C VAL A 143 -7.62 -38.78 14.08
N VAL A 144 -7.21 -37.63 13.55
CA VAL A 144 -8.12 -36.64 12.93
C VAL A 144 -7.76 -36.48 11.45
N ASP A 145 -8.74 -36.79 10.59
CA ASP A 145 -8.57 -36.57 9.15
C ASP A 145 -8.64 -35.06 8.82
N PHE A 146 -7.66 -34.56 8.11
CA PHE A 146 -7.65 -33.18 7.62
C PHE A 146 -8.54 -33.05 6.40
N THR A 147 -9.80 -32.63 6.61
CA THR A 147 -10.80 -32.40 5.55
C THR A 147 -11.27 -30.97 5.58
N PRO A 148 -10.62 -30.06 4.84
CA PRO A 148 -10.97 -28.65 4.83
C PRO A 148 -12.34 -28.40 4.17
N ASP A 149 -13.12 -27.47 4.75
CA ASP A 149 -14.37 -27.00 4.14
C ASP A 149 -14.09 -26.03 2.98
N ILE A 150 -14.85 -26.20 1.88
CA ILE A 150 -14.73 -25.42 0.65
C ILE A 150 -14.80 -23.91 0.87
N GLN A 151 -15.71 -23.46 1.75
CA GLN A 151 -15.94 -22.03 1.98
C GLN A 151 -14.84 -21.41 2.83
N TYR A 152 -14.47 -22.06 3.95
CA TYR A 152 -13.41 -21.58 4.83
C TYR A 152 -12.05 -21.55 4.12
N TYR A 153 -11.77 -22.57 3.34
CA TYR A 153 -10.56 -22.62 2.52
C TYR A 153 -10.48 -21.43 1.56
N LEU A 154 -11.54 -21.22 0.77
CA LEU A 154 -11.56 -20.13 -0.20
C LEU A 154 -11.48 -18.75 0.45
N ASP A 155 -12.23 -18.54 1.52
CA ASP A 155 -12.19 -17.26 2.24
C ASP A 155 -10.78 -16.96 2.75
N PHE A 156 -10.07 -17.98 3.25
CA PHE A 156 -8.68 -17.83 3.67
C PHE A 156 -7.75 -17.50 2.49
N VAL A 157 -7.80 -18.30 1.42
CA VAL A 157 -6.92 -18.10 0.25
C VAL A 157 -7.14 -16.72 -0.38
N LEU A 158 -8.38 -16.32 -0.59
CA LEU A 158 -8.67 -15.02 -1.21
C LEU A 158 -8.23 -13.85 -0.33
N LYS A 159 -8.45 -13.92 0.99
CA LYS A 159 -8.00 -12.86 1.92
C LYS A 159 -6.48 -12.75 1.94
N VAL A 160 -5.77 -13.86 2.05
CA VAL A 160 -4.30 -13.88 2.09
C VAL A 160 -3.72 -13.43 0.76
N SER A 161 -4.25 -13.90 -0.38
CA SER A 161 -3.80 -13.44 -1.71
C SER A 161 -3.97 -11.93 -1.86
N PHE A 162 -5.13 -11.38 -1.47
CA PHE A 162 -5.36 -9.93 -1.53
C PHE A 162 -4.39 -9.16 -0.65
N ALA A 163 -4.18 -9.65 0.58
CA ALA A 163 -3.25 -9.01 1.51
C ALA A 163 -1.81 -8.98 0.97
N PHE A 164 -1.34 -10.08 0.35
CA PHE A 164 -0.03 -10.08 -0.31
C PHE A 164 0.00 -9.20 -1.55
N GLY A 165 -1.06 -9.20 -2.37
CA GLY A 165 -1.17 -8.27 -3.49
C GLY A 165 -0.99 -6.81 -3.05
N VAL A 166 -1.69 -6.40 -1.98
CA VAL A 166 -1.58 -5.05 -1.39
C VAL A 166 -0.23 -4.84 -0.69
N ALA A 167 0.30 -5.86 0.01
CA ALA A 167 1.60 -5.75 0.68
C ALA A 167 2.76 -5.51 -0.31
N PHE A 168 2.66 -6.06 -1.51
CA PHE A 168 3.62 -5.81 -2.58
C PHE A 168 3.57 -4.38 -3.14
N GLU A 169 2.52 -3.60 -2.86
CA GLU A 169 2.47 -2.16 -3.14
C GLU A 169 3.27 -1.33 -2.11
N VAL A 170 3.59 -1.88 -0.94
CA VAL A 170 4.33 -1.16 0.11
C VAL A 170 5.65 -0.57 -0.36
N PRO A 171 6.50 -1.26 -1.16
CA PRO A 171 7.73 -0.65 -1.69
C PRO A 171 7.45 0.59 -2.53
N ILE A 172 6.44 0.55 -3.40
CA ILE A 172 6.07 1.70 -4.24
C ILE A 172 5.53 2.84 -3.38
N ALA A 173 4.63 2.54 -2.44
CA ALA A 173 4.11 3.53 -1.51
C ALA A 173 5.24 4.19 -0.70
N THR A 174 6.22 3.42 -0.24
CA THR A 174 7.40 3.92 0.48
C THR A 174 8.24 4.86 -0.39
N ILE A 175 8.53 4.48 -1.63
CA ILE A 175 9.27 5.32 -2.59
C ILE A 175 8.53 6.63 -2.84
N LEU A 176 7.22 6.57 -3.08
CA LEU A 176 6.41 7.76 -3.35
C LEU A 176 6.34 8.73 -2.17
N ILE A 177 6.14 8.24 -0.96
CA ILE A 177 6.09 9.07 0.25
C ILE A 177 7.42 9.82 0.43
N ILE A 178 8.55 9.19 0.10
CA ILE A 178 9.88 9.83 0.14
C ILE A 178 10.06 10.81 -1.03
N MET A 179 9.69 10.41 -2.24
CA MET A 179 9.81 11.23 -3.44
C MET A 179 8.98 12.51 -3.35
N PHE A 180 7.84 12.47 -2.66
CA PHE A 180 6.98 13.61 -2.40
C PHE A 180 7.39 14.44 -1.18
N ASN A 181 8.54 14.14 -0.56
CA ASN A 181 9.04 14.84 0.63
C ASN A 181 8.05 14.82 1.83
N MET A 182 7.10 13.86 1.84
CA MET A 182 6.16 13.72 2.96
C MET A 182 6.85 13.21 4.21
N THR A 183 7.94 12.44 4.05
CA THR A 183 8.77 11.94 5.14
C THR A 183 10.20 11.69 4.68
N THR A 184 11.12 11.54 5.64
CA THR A 184 12.51 11.22 5.35
C THR A 184 12.80 9.73 5.55
N ILE A 185 13.85 9.24 4.89
CA ILE A 185 14.31 7.85 5.04
C ILE A 185 14.64 7.55 6.49
N GLU A 186 15.24 8.51 7.22
CA GLU A 186 15.61 8.39 8.63
C GLU A 186 14.37 8.20 9.52
N LYS A 187 13.29 8.96 9.26
CA LYS A 187 12.02 8.80 9.99
C LYS A 187 11.38 7.44 9.72
N LEU A 188 11.39 6.97 8.47
CA LEU A 188 10.87 5.64 8.14
C LEU A 188 11.71 4.53 8.78
N LYS A 189 13.04 4.64 8.78
CA LYS A 189 13.92 3.71 9.50
C LYS A 189 13.64 3.67 11.00
N LYS A 190 13.36 4.82 11.62
CA LYS A 190 12.98 4.90 13.04
C LYS A 190 11.63 4.21 13.31
N ASN A 191 10.74 4.20 12.33
CA ASN A 191 9.39 3.62 12.44
C ASN A 191 9.33 2.12 12.10
N ARG A 192 10.44 1.45 11.81
CA ARG A 192 10.53 0.00 11.57
C ARG A 192 9.76 -0.88 12.57
N PRO A 193 9.87 -0.64 13.90
CA PRO A 193 9.13 -1.45 14.87
C PRO A 193 7.61 -1.41 14.68
N TYR A 194 7.07 -0.24 14.29
CA TYR A 194 5.63 -0.10 14.05
C TYR A 194 5.18 -0.85 12.79
N VAL A 195 6.03 -0.91 11.75
CA VAL A 195 5.75 -1.69 10.54
C VAL A 195 5.73 -3.19 10.86
N VAL A 196 6.68 -3.66 11.67
CA VAL A 196 6.70 -5.06 12.12
C VAL A 196 5.44 -5.38 12.93
N ILE A 197 5.07 -4.54 13.90
CA ILE A 197 3.83 -4.70 14.68
C ILE A 197 2.62 -4.73 13.75
N GLY A 198 2.54 -3.80 12.79
CA GLY A 198 1.45 -3.75 11.80
C GLY A 198 1.37 -5.03 10.95
N ALA A 199 2.52 -5.57 10.51
CA ALA A 199 2.58 -6.83 9.77
C ALA A 199 2.08 -8.02 10.60
N PHE A 200 2.41 -8.07 11.89
CA PHE A 200 1.89 -9.09 12.80
C PHE A 200 0.39 -8.94 13.07
N ILE A 201 -0.12 -7.72 13.21
CA ILE A 201 -1.56 -7.46 13.36
C ILE A 201 -2.31 -7.92 12.10
N LEU A 202 -1.79 -7.60 10.90
CA LEU A 202 -2.39 -8.08 9.64
C LEU A 202 -2.33 -9.61 9.56
N GLY A 203 -1.22 -10.23 9.94
CA GLY A 203 -1.11 -11.68 10.02
C GLY A 203 -2.20 -12.28 10.92
N MET A 204 -2.44 -11.70 12.10
CA MET A 204 -3.46 -12.16 13.04
C MET A 204 -4.90 -12.05 12.49
N LEU A 205 -5.17 -11.05 11.65
CA LEU A 205 -6.48 -10.89 11.01
C LEU A 205 -6.71 -11.89 9.87
N LEU A 206 -5.62 -12.37 9.26
CA LEU A 206 -5.67 -13.22 8.07
C LEU A 206 -5.63 -14.71 8.41
N THR A 207 -4.90 -15.08 9.47
CA THR A 207 -4.72 -16.48 9.91
C THR A 207 -5.31 -16.71 11.29
N PRO A 208 -5.62 -17.98 11.65
CA PRO A 208 -5.83 -18.31 13.05
C PRO A 208 -4.68 -17.77 13.93
N PRO A 209 -4.93 -17.43 15.20
CA PRO A 209 -3.92 -16.84 16.07
C PRO A 209 -2.87 -17.88 16.50
N ASP A 210 -2.02 -18.30 15.57
CA ASP A 210 -0.85 -19.14 15.81
C ASP A 210 0.42 -18.41 15.42
N ILE A 211 1.46 -18.59 16.23
CA ILE A 211 2.73 -17.85 16.08
C ILE A 211 3.41 -18.18 14.74
N ILE A 212 3.28 -19.40 14.25
CA ILE A 212 4.01 -19.87 13.06
C ILE A 212 3.39 -19.29 11.79
N SER A 213 2.09 -19.47 11.56
CA SER A 213 1.40 -18.92 10.38
C SER A 213 1.47 -17.39 10.36
N GLN A 214 1.33 -16.75 11.52
CA GLN A 214 1.42 -15.31 11.67
C GLN A 214 2.83 -14.79 11.30
N THR A 215 3.89 -15.46 11.78
CA THR A 215 5.29 -15.09 11.46
C THR A 215 5.58 -15.30 9.98
N LEU A 216 5.05 -16.36 9.39
CA LEU A 216 5.22 -16.69 7.97
C LEU A 216 4.64 -15.61 7.04
N ILE A 217 3.58 -14.92 7.47
CA ILE A 217 3.00 -13.80 6.75
C ILE A 217 3.73 -12.49 7.05
N ALA A 218 4.08 -12.26 8.32
CA ALA A 218 4.68 -11.00 8.76
C ALA A 218 6.10 -10.77 8.20
N ILE A 219 6.92 -11.83 8.10
CA ILE A 219 8.31 -11.72 7.60
C ILE A 219 8.35 -11.20 6.15
N PRO A 220 7.64 -11.79 5.17
CA PRO A 220 7.63 -11.24 3.81
C PRO A 220 7.13 -9.80 3.74
N MET A 221 6.09 -9.44 4.51
CA MET A 221 5.58 -8.07 4.54
C MET A 221 6.63 -7.07 5.05
N TRP A 222 7.36 -7.45 6.11
CA TRP A 222 8.46 -6.63 6.61
C TRP A 222 9.60 -6.51 5.61
N LEU A 223 9.99 -7.61 4.94
CA LEU A 223 11.02 -7.59 3.89
C LEU A 223 10.66 -6.69 2.71
N LEU A 224 9.39 -6.64 2.32
CA LEU A 224 8.90 -5.74 1.28
C LEU A 224 9.06 -4.26 1.69
N PHE A 225 8.78 -3.93 2.94
CA PHE A 225 9.02 -2.58 3.45
C PHE A 225 10.52 -2.23 3.44
N GLU A 226 11.40 -3.15 3.87
CA GLU A 226 12.86 -2.94 3.79
C GLU A 226 13.34 -2.79 2.35
N ALA A 227 12.79 -3.57 1.40
CA ALA A 227 13.08 -3.38 -0.01
C ALA A 227 12.70 -1.97 -0.48
N GLY A 228 11.51 -1.47 -0.10
CA GLY A 228 11.10 -0.10 -0.38
C GLY A 228 12.09 0.94 0.15
N LEU A 229 12.59 0.78 1.38
CA LEU A 229 13.60 1.66 1.97
C LEU A 229 14.96 1.61 1.27
N ILE A 230 15.34 0.44 0.75
CA ILE A 230 16.62 0.26 0.02
C ILE A 230 16.54 0.93 -1.36
N PHE A 231 15.40 0.80 -2.06
CA PHE A 231 15.23 1.37 -3.40
C PHE A 231 14.88 2.87 -3.37
N ALA A 232 14.30 3.39 -2.30
CA ALA A 232 13.89 4.79 -2.20
C ALA A 232 15.00 5.83 -2.49
N PRO A 233 16.27 5.65 -2.05
CA PRO A 233 17.34 6.60 -2.36
C PRO A 233 17.64 6.74 -3.86
N MET A 234 17.39 5.67 -4.65
CA MET A 234 17.61 5.68 -6.10
C MET A 234 16.62 6.60 -6.84
N PHE A 235 15.47 6.87 -6.23
CA PHE A 235 14.41 7.72 -6.79
C PHE A 235 14.37 9.11 -6.14
N LYS A 236 15.18 9.35 -5.09
CA LYS A 236 15.31 10.68 -4.52
C LYS A 236 16.04 11.56 -5.54
N ARG A 237 15.31 12.51 -6.17
CA ARG A 237 15.89 13.53 -7.04
C ARG A 237 16.98 14.24 -6.23
N GLN A 238 18.22 14.24 -6.73
CA GLN A 238 19.24 15.12 -6.19
C GLN A 238 18.69 16.54 -6.35
N GLU A 239 18.33 17.19 -5.24
CA GLU A 239 18.26 18.64 -5.22
C GLU A 239 19.61 19.11 -5.76
N SER A 240 19.58 19.70 -6.95
CA SER A 240 20.73 20.42 -7.49
C SER A 240 21.15 21.38 -6.38
N LYS A 241 22.32 21.14 -5.79
CA LYS A 241 23.01 22.20 -5.07
C LYS A 241 23.05 23.33 -6.08
N GLU A 242 22.30 24.40 -5.83
CA GLU A 242 22.56 25.67 -6.50
C GLU A 242 24.07 25.85 -6.41
N PRO A 243 24.76 26.12 -7.54
CA PRO A 243 26.15 26.53 -7.46
C PRO A 243 26.14 27.79 -6.60
N THR A 244 26.71 27.73 -5.42
CA THR A 244 27.19 28.91 -4.72
C THR A 244 28.14 29.56 -5.72
N ASP A 245 27.68 30.63 -6.32
CA ASP A 245 28.44 31.49 -7.20
C ASP A 245 29.48 32.19 -6.31
N ASP A 246 30.58 31.47 -6.08
CA ASP A 246 31.76 31.95 -5.38
C ASP A 246 32.64 32.69 -6.42
N ASN A 247 32.07 33.76 -6.97
CA ASN A 247 32.78 34.77 -7.72
C ASN A 247 32.86 36.04 -6.87
N THR A 248 33.63 35.99 -5.80
CA THR A 248 34.24 37.21 -5.23
C THR A 248 35.60 37.41 -5.89
N PRO A 249 35.79 38.47 -6.69
CA PRO A 249 37.12 38.86 -7.06
C PRO A 249 37.83 39.41 -5.82
N ASP A 250 39.00 38.82 -5.55
CA ASP A 250 40.01 39.31 -4.64
C ASP A 250 40.46 40.72 -5.12
N ASP A 251 40.07 41.75 -4.39
CA ASP A 251 40.74 43.05 -4.51
C ASP A 251 41.03 43.62 -3.12
N SER A 252 42.29 43.52 -2.80
CA SER A 252 42.94 44.14 -1.65
C SER A 252 42.93 45.66 -1.76
N SER A 253 42.40 46.38 -0.76
CA SER A 253 43.07 47.50 -0.11
C SER A 253 42.16 48.36 0.76
N ASP A 254 42.70 48.66 1.95
CA ASP A 254 42.52 49.85 2.80
C ASP A 254 41.26 50.03 3.66
N ALA A 255 41.53 49.80 4.92
CA ALA A 255 41.13 50.55 6.12
C ALA A 255 40.07 51.65 6.00
N LYS A 256 38.96 51.50 6.78
CA LYS A 256 38.59 52.50 7.80
C LYS A 256 37.50 52.02 8.73
N LYS A 257 37.78 52.19 10.02
CA LYS A 257 36.92 52.17 11.19
C LYS A 257 35.69 53.07 11.01
N SER A 258 34.51 52.56 11.34
CA SER A 258 33.47 53.34 12.00
C SER A 258 32.54 52.39 12.80
N GLU A 259 32.39 52.83 14.01
CA GLU A 259 31.58 52.35 15.12
C GLU A 259 30.07 52.46 14.83
N ASP A 260 29.34 51.63 15.59
CA ASP A 260 27.96 51.80 16.06
C ASP A 260 26.82 51.73 15.04
N ASP A 261 25.94 50.73 15.25
CA ASP A 261 24.58 50.97 15.74
C ASP A 261 23.93 49.58 16.03
N ASP A 262 23.70 49.37 17.33
CA ASP A 262 22.80 48.35 17.92
C ASP A 262 21.36 48.79 17.60
N ASP A 263 20.66 48.08 16.75
CA ASP A 263 19.20 48.11 16.67
C ASP A 263 18.65 46.79 17.25
N ASP A 264 18.67 46.68 18.57
CA ASP A 264 17.77 45.82 19.34
C ASP A 264 16.35 46.39 19.18
N GLU A 265 15.60 45.89 18.21
CA GLU A 265 14.15 46.14 18.11
C GLU A 265 13.48 45.61 19.36
N ASP A 266 12.95 46.57 20.14
CA ASP A 266 12.30 46.40 21.46
C ASP A 266 10.95 45.71 21.32
N TRP A 267 10.99 44.35 21.33
CA TRP A 267 9.80 43.52 21.33
C TRP A 267 8.91 43.70 22.55
N ASP A 268 9.42 44.28 23.64
CA ASP A 268 8.68 44.55 24.86
C ASP A 268 7.64 45.66 24.67
N ASP A 269 7.91 46.67 23.81
CA ASP A 269 6.95 47.74 23.49
C ASP A 269 5.78 47.29 22.61
N GLU A 270 5.95 46.25 21.79
CA GLU A 270 4.86 45.68 21.00
C GLU A 270 3.94 44.82 21.85
N LEU A 271 4.47 44.05 22.82
CA LEU A 271 3.71 43.25 23.74
C LEU A 271 2.81 44.11 24.67
N GLU A 272 3.33 45.25 25.14
CA GLU A 272 2.55 46.18 26.01
C GLU A 272 1.39 46.86 25.25
N LYS A 273 1.54 47.12 23.95
CA LYS A 273 0.45 47.60 23.10
C LYS A 273 -0.64 46.58 22.86
N ILE A 274 -0.28 45.30 22.68
CA ILE A 274 -1.24 44.22 22.50
C ILE A 274 -2.02 43.96 23.77
N GLU A 275 -1.39 43.98 24.96
CA GLU A 275 -2.07 43.85 26.25
C GLU A 275 -3.04 45.02 26.55
N ALA A 276 -2.64 46.24 26.16
CA ALA A 276 -3.50 47.43 26.34
C ALA A 276 -4.74 47.40 25.42
N GLU A 277 -4.65 46.76 24.27
CA GLU A 277 -5.77 46.62 23.35
C GLU A 277 -6.75 45.54 23.82
N PHE A 278 -6.26 44.42 24.35
CA PHE A 278 -7.10 43.40 24.99
C PHE A 278 -7.88 43.89 26.19
N LYS A 279 -7.30 44.79 26.98
CA LYS A 279 -7.95 45.36 28.19
C LYS A 279 -9.06 46.36 27.88
N LYS A 280 -9.24 46.79 26.63
CA LYS A 280 -10.33 47.67 26.17
C LYS A 280 -11.53 46.93 25.65
N LEU A 281 -11.43 45.59 25.54
CA LEU A 281 -12.49 44.74 24.98
C LEU A 281 -13.29 43.97 26.05
N ASP A 282 -12.90 44.08 27.33
CA ASP A 282 -13.66 43.71 28.53
C ASP A 282 -14.32 44.99 29.15
#